data_373bd0ac6d9a8294a1b545ce6546074e
#
_entry.id   373bd0ac6d9a8294a1b545ce6546074e
#
_cell.length_a   1.000
_cell.length_b   1.000
_cell.length_c   1.000
_cell.angle_alpha   90.00
_cell.angle_beta   90.00
_cell.angle_gamma   90.00
#
_symmetry.space_group_name_H-M   'P 1'
#
loop_
_entity.id
_entity.type
_entity.pdbx_description
1 polymer ?
#
loop_
_entity_poly.entity_id
_entity_poly.type
_entity_poly.pdbx_seq_one_letter_code
_entity_poly.pdbx_strand_id
1 'polypeptide(L)'
;MMLSFLVLNISLLKVNAEENNKVIVIDPGHGGIDGGAKSENGVIEKDINLSISLKTKAALESKGYKVIMTRSEDVGLYTEGKKVREKKIEDLGNRVKIKKENKCDAFISIHQNMFPQKNCKGAQVWSANNEPSQKLGKIIQQKFKEEVDQNNKREAKVAKKEYKILNDGYEGASVIVECGFLSNPEECELLGKEDY
;
A
#
# COMPACT_ATOMS: atom_id res chain seq x y z
N MET A 1 45.12 -48.02 -10.54
CA MET A 1 44.17 -47.34 -9.66
C MET A 1 43.77 -46.04 -10.36
N MET A 2 42.66 -46.06 -11.11
CA MET A 2 42.17 -44.90 -11.87
C MET A 2 41.13 -44.18 -11.02
N LEU A 3 41.40 -42.91 -10.66
CA LEU A 3 40.44 -42.03 -9.98
C LEU A 3 39.56 -41.36 -11.05
N SER A 4 38.29 -41.78 -11.16
CA SER A 4 37.30 -41.15 -12.01
C SER A 4 36.72 -39.92 -11.33
N PHE A 5 36.99 -38.73 -11.87
CA PHE A 5 36.36 -37.49 -11.50
C PHE A 5 34.92 -37.46 -12.03
N LEU A 6 33.96 -37.56 -11.11
CA LEU A 6 32.54 -37.33 -11.38
C LEU A 6 32.30 -35.83 -11.40
N VAL A 7 32.22 -35.23 -12.59
CA VAL A 7 31.83 -33.84 -12.76
C VAL A 7 30.29 -33.77 -12.63
N LEU A 8 29.84 -33.27 -11.50
CA LEU A 8 28.42 -33.01 -11.24
C LEU A 8 28.00 -31.74 -12.03
N ASN A 9 27.37 -31.93 -13.17
CA ASN A 9 26.76 -30.85 -13.92
C ASN A 9 25.51 -30.35 -13.14
N ILE A 10 25.66 -29.31 -12.33
CA ILE A 10 24.55 -28.58 -11.76
C ILE A 10 23.99 -27.67 -12.86
N SER A 11 23.01 -28.18 -13.59
CA SER A 11 22.17 -27.35 -14.46
C SER A 11 21.41 -26.35 -13.56
N LEU A 12 21.88 -25.12 -13.51
CA LEU A 12 21.14 -23.99 -13.00
C LEU A 12 19.86 -23.86 -13.84
N LEU A 13 18.79 -24.43 -13.36
CA LEU A 13 17.44 -24.12 -13.85
C LEU A 13 17.24 -22.61 -13.63
N LYS A 14 17.47 -21.83 -14.69
CA LYS A 14 16.94 -20.48 -14.76
C LYS A 14 15.42 -20.62 -14.71
N VAL A 15 14.85 -20.39 -13.55
CA VAL A 15 13.42 -20.11 -13.44
C VAL A 15 13.22 -18.79 -14.19
N ASN A 16 12.79 -18.88 -15.45
CA ASN A 16 12.28 -17.76 -16.18
C ASN A 16 11.02 -17.34 -15.41
N ALA A 17 11.13 -16.32 -14.54
CA ALA A 17 9.97 -15.58 -14.12
C ALA A 17 9.37 -15.01 -15.42
N GLU A 18 8.18 -15.46 -15.81
CA GLU A 18 7.44 -14.79 -16.87
C GLU A 18 7.38 -13.32 -16.47
N GLU A 19 7.87 -12.45 -17.34
CA GLU A 19 7.80 -11.00 -17.14
C GLU A 19 6.33 -10.64 -16.97
N ASN A 20 5.93 -10.36 -15.73
CA ASN A 20 4.58 -9.94 -15.43
C ASN A 20 4.46 -8.47 -15.84
N ASN A 21 4.00 -8.22 -17.06
CA ASN A 21 3.87 -6.87 -17.63
C ASN A 21 2.88 -5.96 -16.90
N LYS A 22 2.36 -6.41 -15.74
CA LYS A 22 1.42 -5.63 -14.94
C LYS A 22 2.13 -4.50 -14.19
N VAL A 23 1.56 -3.32 -14.30
CA VAL A 23 2.02 -2.10 -13.62
C VAL A 23 1.22 -1.87 -12.36
N ILE A 24 1.89 -1.81 -11.22
CA ILE A 24 1.28 -1.51 -9.92
C ILE A 24 1.80 -0.16 -9.43
N VAL A 25 0.89 0.75 -9.10
CA VAL A 25 1.25 1.99 -8.40
C VAL A 25 0.97 1.81 -6.91
N ILE A 26 2.02 1.98 -6.10
CA ILE A 26 1.92 2.03 -4.63
C ILE A 26 1.97 3.48 -4.21
N ASP A 27 1.02 3.87 -3.39
CA ASP A 27 0.84 5.22 -2.89
C ASP A 27 0.98 5.25 -1.37
N PRO A 28 2.16 5.59 -0.82
CA PRO A 28 2.28 5.85 0.61
C PRO A 28 1.47 7.09 0.97
N GLY A 29 0.35 6.91 1.67
CA GLY A 29 -0.52 8.02 2.06
C GLY A 29 0.22 9.11 2.84
N HIS A 30 -0.24 10.37 2.72
CA HIS A 30 0.37 11.53 3.36
C HIS A 30 1.81 11.80 2.88
N GLY A 31 2.59 12.61 3.61
CA GLY A 31 3.99 12.97 3.32
C GLY A 31 4.27 14.46 3.45
N GLY A 32 5.53 14.81 3.68
CA GLY A 32 5.95 16.19 3.89
C GLY A 32 5.22 16.85 5.07
N ILE A 33 4.53 17.97 4.81
CA ILE A 33 3.76 18.68 5.85
C ILE A 33 2.52 17.94 6.34
N ASP A 34 2.01 16.98 5.55
CA ASP A 34 0.86 16.17 5.95
C ASP A 34 1.32 14.90 6.65
N GLY A 35 1.31 14.92 7.97
CA GLY A 35 1.69 13.75 8.78
C GLY A 35 0.64 12.63 8.79
N GLY A 36 -0.60 12.90 8.38
CA GLY A 36 -1.73 12.01 8.65
C GLY A 36 -2.09 11.98 10.13
N ALA A 37 -2.55 10.85 10.61
CA ALA A 37 -2.83 10.63 12.02
C ALA A 37 -1.54 10.53 12.85
N LYS A 38 -1.67 10.84 14.14
CA LYS A 38 -0.58 10.70 15.12
C LYS A 38 -1.11 9.96 16.35
N SER A 39 -0.46 8.87 16.71
CA SER A 39 -0.78 8.11 17.90
C SER A 39 -0.44 8.90 19.18
N GLU A 40 -0.97 8.46 20.32
CA GLU A 40 -0.62 9.03 21.63
C GLU A 40 0.87 8.90 21.95
N ASN A 41 1.51 7.83 21.48
CA ASN A 41 2.94 7.56 21.65
C ASN A 41 3.82 8.29 20.64
N GLY A 42 3.24 9.15 19.80
CA GLY A 42 3.99 9.98 18.86
C GLY A 42 4.28 9.34 17.51
N VAL A 43 3.82 8.11 17.24
CA VAL A 43 3.94 7.45 15.92
C VAL A 43 3.13 8.23 14.90
N ILE A 44 3.73 8.54 13.75
CA ILE A 44 3.12 9.35 12.69
C ILE A 44 2.76 8.44 11.52
N GLU A 45 1.55 8.59 11.01
CA GLU A 45 0.98 7.74 9.96
C GLU A 45 1.82 7.71 8.68
N LYS A 46 2.30 8.86 8.20
CA LYS A 46 3.08 8.96 6.96
C LYS A 46 4.36 8.10 6.97
N ASP A 47 4.96 7.90 8.16
CA ASP A 47 6.21 7.14 8.31
C ASP A 47 5.92 5.63 8.21
N ILE A 48 4.87 5.16 8.88
CA ILE A 48 4.39 3.78 8.78
C ILE A 48 3.95 3.46 7.33
N ASN A 49 3.19 4.37 6.70
CA ASN A 49 2.74 4.21 5.32
C ASN A 49 3.92 4.04 4.36
N LEU A 50 4.98 4.83 4.54
CA LEU A 50 6.19 4.75 3.72
C LEU A 50 6.91 3.41 3.94
N SER A 51 7.12 3.01 5.20
CA SER A 51 7.79 1.76 5.55
C SER A 51 7.09 0.54 4.94
N ILE A 52 5.76 0.40 5.16
CA ILE A 52 4.97 -0.71 4.59
C ILE A 52 5.00 -0.67 3.06
N SER A 53 4.91 0.52 2.46
CA SER A 53 4.91 0.67 1.01
C SER A 53 6.24 0.24 0.38
N LEU A 54 7.38 0.56 0.99
CA LEU A 54 8.71 0.13 0.51
C LEU A 54 8.87 -1.39 0.58
N LYS A 55 8.42 -2.02 1.67
CA LYS A 55 8.41 -3.49 1.81
C LYS A 55 7.49 -4.13 0.76
N THR A 56 6.31 -3.57 0.54
CA THR A 56 5.35 -4.04 -0.47
C THR A 56 5.92 -3.92 -1.88
N LYS A 57 6.59 -2.80 -2.20
CA LYS A 57 7.30 -2.62 -3.47
C LYS A 57 8.32 -3.73 -3.69
N ALA A 58 9.23 -3.97 -2.73
CA ALA A 58 10.26 -4.99 -2.84
C ALA A 58 9.65 -6.39 -3.05
N ALA A 59 8.59 -6.73 -2.32
CA ALA A 59 7.90 -8.00 -2.45
C ALA A 59 7.22 -8.18 -3.81
N LEU A 60 6.64 -7.14 -4.39
CA LEU A 60 6.01 -7.20 -5.71
C LEU A 60 7.05 -7.26 -6.83
N GLU A 61 8.13 -6.48 -6.73
CA GLU A 61 9.22 -6.51 -7.71
C GLU A 61 9.91 -7.88 -7.73
N SER A 62 10.09 -8.54 -6.59
CA SER A 62 10.62 -9.90 -6.52
C SER A 62 9.75 -10.95 -7.23
N LYS A 63 8.46 -10.63 -7.46
CA LYS A 63 7.50 -11.43 -8.21
C LYS A 63 7.35 -11.00 -9.69
N GLY A 64 8.21 -10.10 -10.17
CA GLY A 64 8.25 -9.66 -11.56
C GLY A 64 7.25 -8.55 -11.92
N TYR A 65 6.57 -7.94 -10.96
CA TYR A 65 5.71 -6.79 -11.23
C TYR A 65 6.54 -5.52 -11.46
N LYS A 66 6.08 -4.67 -12.38
CA LYS A 66 6.59 -3.31 -12.48
C LYS A 66 5.93 -2.43 -11.43
N VAL A 67 6.70 -1.93 -10.46
CA VAL A 67 6.16 -1.11 -9.38
C VAL A 67 6.60 0.35 -9.50
N ILE A 68 5.65 1.26 -9.38
CA ILE A 68 5.85 2.71 -9.37
C ILE A 68 5.36 3.22 -8.02
N MET A 69 6.17 4.06 -7.37
CA MET A 69 5.80 4.71 -6.11
C MET A 69 5.35 6.14 -6.38
N THR A 70 4.32 6.62 -5.69
CA THR A 70 3.97 8.06 -5.73
C THR A 70 5.00 8.90 -4.99
N ARG A 71 5.58 8.38 -3.91
CA ARG A 71 6.75 8.90 -3.20
C ARG A 71 7.57 7.74 -2.62
N SER A 72 8.89 7.91 -2.52
CA SER A 72 9.81 6.92 -1.92
C SER A 72 10.57 7.48 -0.70
N GLU A 73 10.23 8.70 -0.30
CA GLU A 73 10.80 9.41 0.85
C GLU A 73 9.73 10.28 1.52
N ASP A 74 10.06 10.97 2.62
CA ASP A 74 9.12 11.86 3.31
C ASP A 74 8.98 13.20 2.59
N VAL A 75 8.27 13.19 1.48
CA VAL A 75 7.94 14.39 0.69
C VAL A 75 6.44 14.44 0.40
N GLY A 76 5.94 15.65 0.23
CA GLY A 76 4.60 15.85 -0.33
C GLY A 76 4.68 16.13 -1.83
N LEU A 77 3.65 15.77 -2.55
CA LEU A 77 3.56 15.94 -4.01
C LEU A 77 2.94 17.30 -4.36
N TYR A 78 3.52 18.37 -3.85
CA TYR A 78 3.02 19.74 -4.02
C TYR A 78 4.16 20.73 -4.25
N THR A 79 3.82 21.91 -4.77
CA THR A 79 4.76 23.03 -4.93
C THR A 79 4.92 23.78 -3.61
N GLU A 80 6.16 24.06 -3.22
CA GLU A 80 6.44 24.88 -2.04
C GLU A 80 5.92 26.33 -2.21
N GLY A 81 5.77 27.05 -1.08
CA GLY A 81 5.26 28.42 -1.05
C GLY A 81 3.72 28.54 -1.07
N LYS A 82 2.98 27.47 -1.34
CA LYS A 82 1.51 27.47 -1.28
C LYS A 82 0.98 27.33 0.14
N LYS A 83 -0.29 27.76 0.34
CA LYS A 83 -1.00 27.54 1.61
C LYS A 83 -1.23 26.03 1.84
N VAL A 84 -1.32 25.60 3.08
CA VAL A 84 -1.50 24.17 3.46
C VAL A 84 -2.67 23.51 2.71
N ARG A 85 -3.81 24.20 2.62
CA ARG A 85 -4.98 23.67 1.89
C ARG A 85 -4.71 23.44 0.40
N GLU A 86 -4.00 24.39 -0.23
CA GLU A 86 -3.64 24.30 -1.65
C GLU A 86 -2.65 23.17 -1.88
N LYS A 87 -1.65 23.01 -1.00
CA LYS A 87 -0.70 21.89 -0.99
C LYS A 87 -1.43 20.53 -0.92
N LYS A 88 -2.39 20.38 0.00
CA LYS A 88 -3.16 19.12 0.10
C LYS A 88 -3.99 18.82 -1.13
N ILE A 89 -4.59 19.83 -1.75
CA ILE A 89 -5.37 19.66 -2.99
C ILE A 89 -4.45 19.24 -4.15
N GLU A 90 -3.30 19.88 -4.26
CA GLU A 90 -2.30 19.58 -5.30
C GLU A 90 -1.72 18.18 -5.10
N ASP A 91 -1.35 17.81 -3.88
CA ASP A 91 -0.84 16.49 -3.51
C ASP A 91 -1.80 15.38 -3.98
N LEU A 92 -3.06 15.45 -3.58
CA LEU A 92 -4.08 14.50 -4.03
C LEU A 92 -4.25 14.47 -5.54
N GLY A 93 -4.18 15.65 -6.20
CA GLY A 93 -4.24 15.76 -7.66
C GLY A 93 -3.06 15.06 -8.34
N ASN A 94 -1.85 15.21 -7.80
CA ASN A 94 -0.64 14.59 -8.35
C ASN A 94 -0.64 13.07 -8.14
N ARG A 95 -1.17 12.55 -7.03
CA ARG A 95 -1.38 11.09 -6.84
C ARG A 95 -2.30 10.51 -7.91
N VAL A 96 -3.43 11.17 -8.17
CA VAL A 96 -4.35 10.81 -9.26
C VAL A 96 -3.67 10.87 -10.63
N LYS A 97 -2.86 11.91 -10.87
CA LYS A 97 -2.12 12.10 -12.13
C LYS A 97 -1.13 10.95 -12.34
N ILE A 98 -0.29 10.61 -11.35
CA ILE A 98 0.67 9.50 -11.43
C ILE A 98 -0.05 8.19 -11.78
N LYS A 99 -1.16 7.88 -11.10
CA LYS A 99 -1.99 6.71 -11.39
C LYS A 99 -2.41 6.64 -12.87
N LYS A 100 -2.97 7.73 -13.38
CA LYS A 100 -3.53 7.80 -14.75
C LYS A 100 -2.45 7.79 -15.83
N GLU A 101 -1.37 8.56 -15.65
CA GLU A 101 -0.27 8.64 -16.62
C GLU A 101 0.45 7.30 -16.79
N ASN A 102 0.56 6.53 -15.72
CA ASN A 102 1.18 5.21 -15.76
C ASN A 102 0.23 4.08 -16.20
N LYS A 103 -1.06 4.38 -16.44
CA LYS A 103 -2.07 3.39 -16.85
C LYS A 103 -1.98 2.10 -16.04
N CYS A 104 -1.85 2.23 -14.73
CA CYS A 104 -1.55 1.09 -13.86
C CYS A 104 -2.71 0.09 -13.83
N ASP A 105 -2.39 -1.21 -13.75
CA ASP A 105 -3.38 -2.27 -13.57
C ASP A 105 -3.99 -2.22 -12.17
N ALA A 106 -3.17 -1.83 -11.17
CA ALA A 106 -3.63 -1.62 -9.79
C ALA A 106 -2.97 -0.39 -9.15
N PHE A 107 -3.77 0.37 -8.44
CA PHE A 107 -3.36 1.45 -7.55
C PHE A 107 -3.68 1.07 -6.11
N ILE A 108 -2.66 1.02 -5.25
CA ILE A 108 -2.77 0.60 -3.86
C ILE A 108 -2.24 1.73 -2.98
N SER A 109 -3.15 2.44 -2.31
CA SER A 109 -2.80 3.49 -1.35
C SER A 109 -2.74 2.89 0.05
N ILE A 110 -1.62 3.08 0.74
CA ILE A 110 -1.35 2.53 2.08
C ILE A 110 -1.58 3.61 3.12
N HIS A 111 -2.39 3.31 4.10
CA HIS A 111 -2.82 4.19 5.18
C HIS A 111 -2.90 3.45 6.52
N GLN A 112 -3.06 4.22 7.59
CA GLN A 112 -3.41 3.73 8.92
C GLN A 112 -4.66 4.43 9.42
N ASN A 113 -5.53 3.68 10.05
CA ASN A 113 -6.78 4.19 10.59
C ASN A 113 -6.57 4.88 11.95
N MET A 114 -7.45 5.82 12.27
CA MET A 114 -7.48 6.49 13.56
C MET A 114 -8.92 6.70 13.99
N PHE A 115 -9.27 6.25 15.19
CA PHE A 115 -10.63 6.37 15.71
C PHE A 115 -10.61 6.80 17.16
N PRO A 116 -11.65 7.53 17.68
CA PRO A 116 -11.71 7.90 19.10
C PRO A 116 -11.73 6.68 20.03
N GLN A 117 -12.34 5.57 19.60
CA GLN A 117 -12.43 4.34 20.37
C GLN A 117 -11.16 3.52 20.22
N LYS A 118 -10.36 3.41 21.29
CA LYS A 118 -9.08 2.69 21.32
C LYS A 118 -9.19 1.16 21.13
N ASN A 119 -10.37 0.59 21.30
CA ASN A 119 -10.62 -0.83 21.05
C ASN A 119 -10.92 -1.17 19.59
N CYS A 120 -11.01 -0.17 18.70
CA CYS A 120 -11.12 -0.41 17.27
C CYS A 120 -9.82 -1.00 16.74
N LYS A 121 -9.92 -2.12 16.00
CA LYS A 121 -8.78 -2.81 15.40
C LYS A 121 -9.14 -3.55 14.12
N GLY A 122 -8.12 -4.06 13.45
CA GLY A 122 -8.21 -4.89 12.25
C GLY A 122 -8.09 -4.06 10.95
N ALA A 123 -7.29 -4.57 10.01
CA ALA A 123 -7.13 -3.96 8.70
C ALA A 123 -8.47 -3.81 7.96
N GLN A 124 -8.61 -2.72 7.21
CA GLN A 124 -9.83 -2.39 6.45
C GLN A 124 -9.48 -1.93 5.04
N VAL A 125 -10.11 -2.52 4.03
CA VAL A 125 -9.90 -2.11 2.64
C VAL A 125 -11.10 -1.33 2.11
N TRP A 126 -10.81 -0.20 1.45
CA TRP A 126 -11.76 0.60 0.70
C TRP A 126 -11.45 0.51 -0.79
N SER A 127 -12.44 0.27 -1.63
CA SER A 127 -12.29 0.15 -3.07
C SER A 127 -13.00 1.27 -3.83
N ALA A 128 -12.50 1.63 -5.00
CA ALA A 128 -13.28 2.42 -5.95
C ALA A 128 -14.54 1.66 -6.38
N ASN A 129 -15.53 2.41 -6.90
CA ASN A 129 -16.82 1.83 -7.29
C ASN A 129 -16.76 1.28 -8.74
N ASN A 130 -15.84 0.36 -8.99
CA ASN A 130 -15.79 -0.45 -10.21
C ASN A 130 -15.47 -1.90 -9.87
N GLU A 131 -15.75 -2.82 -10.78
CA GLU A 131 -15.59 -4.26 -10.55
C GLU A 131 -14.14 -4.67 -10.24
N PRO A 132 -13.10 -4.23 -10.99
CA PRO A 132 -11.72 -4.60 -10.69
C PRO A 132 -11.28 -4.18 -9.29
N SER A 133 -11.66 -2.97 -8.84
CA SER A 133 -11.34 -2.45 -7.50
C SER A 133 -12.01 -3.26 -6.39
N GLN A 134 -13.29 -3.57 -6.55
CA GLN A 134 -14.04 -4.35 -5.57
C GLN A 134 -13.49 -5.78 -5.46
N LYS A 135 -13.11 -6.39 -6.57
CA LYS A 135 -12.47 -7.71 -6.59
C LYS A 135 -11.12 -7.68 -5.86
N LEU A 136 -10.26 -6.72 -6.20
CA LEU A 136 -8.97 -6.54 -5.53
C LEU A 136 -9.14 -6.29 -4.03
N GLY A 137 -10.06 -5.39 -3.64
CA GLY A 137 -10.34 -5.08 -2.24
C GLY A 137 -10.79 -6.29 -1.43
N LYS A 138 -11.67 -7.13 -1.98
CA LYS A 138 -12.12 -8.37 -1.34
C LYS A 138 -10.97 -9.36 -1.15
N ILE A 139 -10.10 -9.52 -2.16
CA ILE A 139 -8.94 -10.42 -2.08
C ILE A 139 -7.98 -9.96 -0.98
N ILE A 140 -7.62 -8.67 -0.95
CA ILE A 140 -6.71 -8.13 0.07
C ILE A 140 -7.34 -8.26 1.47
N GLN A 141 -8.62 -7.91 1.63
CA GLN A 141 -9.31 -8.02 2.92
C GLN A 141 -9.34 -9.46 3.43
N GLN A 142 -9.59 -10.42 2.54
CA GLN A 142 -9.58 -11.85 2.88
C GLN A 142 -8.18 -12.30 3.31
N LYS A 143 -7.13 -11.85 2.61
CA LYS A 143 -5.75 -12.17 2.97
C LYS A 143 -5.33 -11.59 4.33
N PHE A 144 -5.74 -10.39 4.67
CA PHE A 144 -5.55 -9.86 6.03
C PHE A 144 -6.19 -10.76 7.10
N LYS A 145 -7.39 -11.27 6.83
CA LYS A 145 -8.05 -12.19 7.76
C LYS A 145 -7.35 -13.53 7.87
N GLU A 146 -6.87 -14.08 6.77
CA GLU A 146 -6.23 -15.40 6.74
C GLU A 146 -4.82 -15.38 7.34
N GLU A 147 -4.04 -14.34 7.04
CA GLU A 147 -2.59 -14.34 7.26
C GLU A 147 -2.13 -13.40 8.39
N VAL A 148 -2.93 -12.37 8.75
CA VAL A 148 -2.55 -11.38 9.75
C VAL A 148 -3.38 -11.50 11.03
N ASP A 149 -4.72 -11.43 10.93
CA ASP A 149 -5.62 -11.55 12.09
C ASP A 149 -6.88 -12.32 11.72
N GLN A 150 -6.95 -13.59 12.11
CA GLN A 150 -8.11 -14.48 11.86
C GLN A 150 -9.39 -14.00 12.56
N ASN A 151 -9.27 -13.15 13.58
CA ASN A 151 -10.39 -12.53 14.28
C ASN A 151 -10.86 -11.23 13.62
N ASN A 152 -10.20 -10.77 12.57
CA ASN A 152 -10.63 -9.60 11.83
C ASN A 152 -12.00 -9.83 11.16
N LYS A 153 -13.02 -9.11 11.65
CA LYS A 153 -14.41 -9.21 11.15
C LYS A 153 -14.76 -8.15 10.13
N ARG A 154 -13.77 -7.36 9.69
CA ARG A 154 -13.99 -6.29 8.71
C ARG A 154 -14.12 -6.89 7.31
N GLU A 155 -14.92 -6.21 6.50
CA GLU A 155 -15.14 -6.56 5.10
C GLU A 155 -14.68 -5.42 4.20
N ALA A 156 -14.24 -5.73 2.98
CA ALA A 156 -13.95 -4.70 1.99
C ALA A 156 -15.20 -3.86 1.70
N LYS A 157 -15.04 -2.54 1.62
CA LYS A 157 -16.14 -1.59 1.41
C LYS A 157 -15.87 -0.72 0.19
N VAL A 158 -16.93 -0.33 -0.49
CA VAL A 158 -16.85 0.71 -1.53
C VAL A 158 -16.66 2.06 -0.86
N ALA A 159 -15.68 2.81 -1.37
CA ALA A 159 -15.34 4.13 -0.85
C ALA A 159 -16.45 5.14 -1.10
N LYS A 160 -16.69 5.99 -0.14
CA LYS A 160 -17.60 7.11 -0.29
C LYS A 160 -16.94 8.26 -1.06
N LYS A 161 -17.71 9.29 -1.41
CA LYS A 161 -17.26 10.40 -2.26
C LYS A 161 -16.09 11.22 -1.69
N GLU A 162 -15.88 11.20 -0.38
CA GLU A 162 -14.75 11.89 0.27
C GLU A 162 -13.37 11.32 -0.09
N TYR A 163 -13.28 10.06 -0.49
CA TYR A 163 -12.02 9.43 -0.92
C TYR A 163 -11.68 9.81 -2.38
N LYS A 164 -11.15 11.01 -2.56
CA LYS A 164 -10.90 11.62 -3.88
C LYS A 164 -10.07 10.73 -4.81
N ILE A 165 -9.02 10.07 -4.29
CA ILE A 165 -8.14 9.19 -5.07
C ILE A 165 -8.80 7.88 -5.53
N LEU A 166 -10.00 7.55 -5.01
CA LEU A 166 -10.81 6.41 -5.44
C LEU A 166 -12.05 6.83 -6.26
N ASN A 167 -12.37 8.14 -6.29
CA ASN A 167 -13.55 8.68 -6.98
C ASN A 167 -13.16 9.60 -8.15
N ASP A 168 -12.12 9.24 -8.88
CA ASP A 168 -11.54 10.03 -9.97
C ASP A 168 -11.88 9.50 -11.37
N GLY A 169 -12.74 8.47 -11.45
CA GLY A 169 -13.17 7.85 -12.70
C GLY A 169 -12.11 6.97 -13.38
N TYR A 170 -11.06 6.53 -12.62
CA TYR A 170 -10.09 5.60 -13.16
C TYR A 170 -10.69 4.18 -13.29
N GLU A 171 -10.47 3.53 -14.43
CA GLU A 171 -11.08 2.22 -14.74
C GLU A 171 -10.28 1.03 -14.18
N GLY A 172 -8.97 1.18 -13.97
CA GLY A 172 -8.12 0.17 -13.34
C GLY A 172 -8.47 -0.04 -11.86
N ALA A 173 -7.98 -1.13 -11.28
CA ALA A 173 -8.23 -1.43 -9.88
C ALA A 173 -7.61 -0.36 -8.96
N SER A 174 -8.39 0.20 -8.01
CA SER A 174 -7.92 1.21 -7.06
C SER A 174 -8.47 0.93 -5.67
N VAL A 175 -7.57 0.83 -4.69
CA VAL A 175 -7.91 0.58 -3.29
C VAL A 175 -7.12 1.47 -2.34
N ILE A 176 -7.71 1.75 -1.18
CA ILE A 176 -7.01 2.23 0.01
C ILE A 176 -6.98 1.06 1.01
N VAL A 177 -5.82 0.81 1.57
CA VAL A 177 -5.58 -0.22 2.57
C VAL A 177 -5.22 0.46 3.88
N GLU A 178 -6.13 0.41 4.83
CA GLU A 178 -5.93 0.80 6.22
C GLU A 178 -5.35 -0.42 6.95
N CYS A 179 -4.03 -0.45 7.15
CA CYS A 179 -3.35 -1.65 7.64
C CYS A 179 -3.66 -1.98 9.11
N GLY A 180 -4.05 -0.99 9.90
CA GLY A 180 -4.45 -1.12 11.30
C GLY A 180 -4.81 0.22 11.90
N PHE A 181 -5.03 0.28 13.21
CA PHE A 181 -5.46 1.49 13.93
C PHE A 181 -4.33 2.06 14.79
N LEU A 182 -3.85 3.26 14.47
CA LEU A 182 -2.90 3.99 15.32
C LEU A 182 -3.48 4.38 16.68
N SER A 183 -4.82 4.44 16.79
CA SER A 183 -5.52 4.67 18.07
C SER A 183 -5.56 3.44 18.97
N ASN A 184 -5.33 2.24 18.44
CA ASN A 184 -5.26 1.01 19.21
C ASN A 184 -3.80 0.78 19.65
N PRO A 185 -3.51 0.72 20.97
CA PRO A 185 -2.13 0.59 21.45
C PRO A 185 -1.40 -0.67 20.97
N GLU A 186 -2.11 -1.81 20.92
CA GLU A 186 -1.56 -3.09 20.45
C GLU A 186 -1.20 -3.05 18.97
N GLU A 187 -2.12 -2.58 18.12
CA GLU A 187 -1.85 -2.46 16.68
C GLU A 187 -0.80 -1.38 16.39
N CYS A 188 -0.84 -0.25 17.10
CA CYS A 188 0.17 0.80 16.94
C CYS A 188 1.59 0.28 17.24
N GLU A 189 1.74 -0.54 18.27
CA GLU A 189 3.03 -1.19 18.59
C GLU A 189 3.45 -2.17 17.49
N LEU A 190 2.53 -3.02 17.01
CA LEU A 190 2.80 -3.98 15.93
C LEU A 190 3.18 -3.29 14.63
N LEU A 191 2.43 -2.27 14.21
CA LEU A 191 2.69 -1.50 13.00
C LEU A 191 4.04 -0.78 13.01
N GLY A 192 4.62 -0.53 14.17
CA GLY A 192 5.95 0.03 14.34
C GLY A 192 7.09 -0.99 14.30
N LYS A 193 6.79 -2.29 14.28
CA LYS A 193 7.81 -3.36 14.25
C LYS A 193 8.27 -3.65 12.82
N GLU A 194 9.57 -3.92 12.69
CA GLU A 194 10.18 -4.17 11.38
C GLU A 194 9.73 -5.51 10.78
N ASP A 195 9.42 -6.48 11.61
CA ASP A 195 9.03 -7.86 11.26
C ASP A 195 7.52 -8.09 11.15
N TYR A 196 6.70 -7.07 11.44
CA TYR A 196 5.25 -7.09 11.26
C TYR A 196 4.86 -6.47 9.93
#